data_a07542c396976239dcfd49f54542d311
#
_entry.id   a07542c396976239dcfd49f54542d311
#
_cell.length_a   1.000
_cell.length_b   1.000
_cell.length_c   1.000
_cell.angle_alpha   90.00
_cell.angle_beta   90.00
_cell.angle_gamma   90.00
#
_symmetry.space_group_name_H-M   'P 1'
#
loop_
_entity.id
_entity.type
_entity.pdbx_description
1 polymer ?
#
loop_
_entity_poly.entity_id
_entity_poly.type
_entity_poly.pdbx_seq_one_letter_code
_entity_poly.pdbx_strand_id
1 'polypeptide(L)'
;MATSREYFEFILEQLSDLEEISSRSMMGEYIIYYRGRIAAYVCDDRLLVKPTAAAAALMPAAVYEAPYEGAKEMLLVERVDDKAFLTELFTAMYDELPAPKPKRKKSSGRSERLA
;
A
#
# COMPACT_ATOMS: atom_id res chain seq x y z
N MET A 1 -13.79 5.81 10.13
CA MET A 1 -13.05 5.87 11.40
C MET A 1 -11.57 5.74 11.13
N ALA A 2 -10.77 6.33 12.00
CA ALA A 2 -9.34 6.26 11.83
C ALA A 2 -8.82 4.88 12.22
N THR A 3 -7.73 4.46 11.58
CA THR A 3 -7.05 3.23 11.92
C THR A 3 -6.36 3.40 13.27
N SER A 4 -6.46 2.41 14.14
CA SER A 4 -5.76 2.46 15.41
C SER A 4 -4.25 2.34 15.17
N ARG A 5 -3.47 3.02 16.03
CA ARG A 5 -2.04 2.94 15.92
C ARG A 5 -1.53 1.52 16.18
N GLU A 6 -2.19 0.82 17.07
CA GLU A 6 -1.81 -0.55 17.40
C GLU A 6 -1.97 -1.47 16.19
N TYR A 7 -3.05 -1.32 15.45
CA TYR A 7 -3.26 -2.12 14.25
C TYR A 7 -2.19 -1.80 13.20
N PHE A 8 -1.91 -0.52 13.01
CA PHE A 8 -0.89 -0.11 12.05
C PHE A 8 0.48 -0.69 12.40
N GLU A 9 0.86 -0.63 13.68
CA GLU A 9 2.14 -1.17 14.11
C GLU A 9 2.18 -2.68 13.94
N PHE A 10 1.06 -3.36 14.18
CA PHE A 10 0.96 -4.78 13.92
C PHE A 10 1.24 -5.10 12.45
N ILE A 11 0.63 -4.31 11.54
CA ILE A 11 0.85 -4.52 10.11
C ILE A 11 2.32 -4.30 9.75
N LEU A 12 2.94 -3.25 10.28
CA LEU A 12 4.37 -3.01 10.00
C LEU A 12 5.23 -4.17 10.48
N GLU A 13 4.89 -4.76 11.62
CA GLU A 13 5.62 -5.91 12.12
C GLU A 13 5.48 -7.10 11.17
N GLN A 14 4.29 -7.30 10.62
CA GLN A 14 4.06 -8.37 9.67
C GLN A 14 4.81 -8.16 8.36
N LEU A 15 5.17 -6.91 8.04
CA LEU A 15 5.90 -6.59 6.82
C LEU A 15 7.40 -6.46 7.05
N SER A 16 7.88 -6.79 8.25
CA SER A 16 9.25 -6.50 8.64
C SER A 16 10.30 -7.34 7.91
N ASP A 17 9.90 -8.42 7.24
CA ASP A 17 10.84 -9.20 6.42
C ASP A 17 11.07 -8.58 5.05
N LEU A 18 10.30 -7.57 4.69
CA LEU A 18 10.46 -6.90 3.41
C LEU A 18 11.41 -5.71 3.58
N GLU A 19 12.22 -5.47 2.54
CA GLU A 19 13.14 -4.34 2.54
C GLU A 19 12.44 -3.07 2.07
N GLU A 20 12.87 -1.94 2.58
CA GLU A 20 12.42 -0.62 2.11
C GLU A 20 10.91 -0.43 2.21
N ILE A 21 10.35 -0.89 3.30
CA ILE A 21 8.97 -0.58 3.63
C ILE A 21 8.97 0.79 4.32
N SER A 22 8.14 1.69 3.84
CA SER A 22 7.93 2.98 4.49
C SER A 22 6.45 3.29 4.51
N SER A 23 6.09 4.31 5.25
CA SER A 23 4.68 4.64 5.40
C SER A 23 4.51 6.14 5.53
N ARG A 24 3.28 6.58 5.32
CA ARG A 24 2.92 7.98 5.44
C ARG A 24 1.53 8.06 6.02
N SER A 25 1.35 8.85 7.05
CA SER A 25 0.02 9.04 7.62
C SER A 25 -0.76 10.04 6.78
N MET A 26 -2.07 9.83 6.71
CA MET A 26 -2.94 10.69 5.93
C MET A 26 -4.33 10.67 6.54
N MET A 27 -4.67 11.72 7.26
CA MET A 27 -6.02 11.90 7.81
C MET A 27 -6.47 10.72 8.65
N GLY A 28 -5.57 10.23 9.51
CA GLY A 28 -5.89 9.11 10.41
C GLY A 28 -5.70 7.74 9.80
N GLU A 29 -5.24 7.70 8.56
CA GLU A 29 -4.98 6.45 7.87
C GLU A 29 -3.56 6.45 7.37
N TYR A 30 -3.12 5.32 6.80
CA TYR A 30 -1.72 5.17 6.42
C TYR A 30 -1.58 4.61 5.02
N ILE A 31 -0.58 5.10 4.30
CA ILE A 31 -0.20 4.57 3.00
C ILE A 31 1.10 3.79 3.20
N ILE A 32 1.14 2.56 2.72
CA ILE A 32 2.33 1.72 2.81
C ILE A 32 3.04 1.74 1.46
N TYR A 33 4.32 2.07 1.50
CA TYR A 33 5.16 2.06 0.31
C TYR A 33 6.11 0.88 0.37
N TYR A 34 6.29 0.21 -0.74
CA TYR A 34 7.27 -0.85 -0.87
C TYR A 34 8.28 -0.41 -1.94
N ARG A 35 9.49 -0.15 -1.50
CA ARG A 35 10.59 0.30 -2.36
C ARG A 35 10.17 1.54 -3.16
N GLY A 36 9.52 2.46 -2.49
CA GLY A 36 9.11 3.73 -3.08
C GLY A 36 7.79 3.70 -3.84
N ARG A 37 7.17 2.54 -4.00
CA ARG A 37 5.92 2.42 -4.75
C ARG A 37 4.76 2.21 -3.78
N ILE A 38 3.64 2.84 -4.05
CA ILE A 38 2.45 2.67 -3.22
C ILE A 38 1.95 1.25 -3.39
N ALA A 39 1.95 0.49 -2.30
CA ALA A 39 1.54 -0.91 -2.34
C ALA A 39 0.22 -1.15 -1.64
N ALA A 40 -0.06 -0.42 -0.57
CA ALA A 40 -1.21 -0.75 0.26
C ALA A 40 -1.67 0.47 1.04
N TYR A 41 -2.88 0.38 1.55
CA TYR A 41 -3.44 1.35 2.47
C TYR A 41 -3.87 0.62 3.73
N VAL A 42 -3.63 1.24 4.88
CA VAL A 42 -4.16 0.75 6.15
C VAL A 42 -5.19 1.76 6.59
N CYS A 43 -6.45 1.39 6.52
CA CYS A 43 -7.53 2.31 6.85
C CYS A 43 -8.68 1.57 7.51
N ASP A 44 -9.23 2.19 8.54
CA ASP A 44 -10.37 1.65 9.28
C ASP A 44 -10.06 0.22 9.76
N ASP A 45 -8.84 0.03 10.26
CA ASP A 45 -8.34 -1.27 10.74
C ASP A 45 -8.47 -2.38 9.69
N ARG A 46 -8.18 -2.01 8.42
CA ARG A 46 -8.13 -2.97 7.32
C ARG A 46 -6.85 -2.76 6.53
N LEU A 47 -6.31 -3.83 6.00
CA LEU A 47 -5.19 -3.75 5.06
C LEU A 47 -5.71 -3.99 3.66
N LEU A 48 -5.56 -2.99 2.80
CA LEU A 48 -6.00 -3.05 1.41
C LEU A 48 -4.79 -2.90 0.50
N VAL A 49 -4.63 -3.84 -0.44
CA VAL A 49 -3.50 -3.79 -1.36
C VAL A 49 -3.95 -3.41 -2.76
N LYS A 50 -3.03 -2.86 -3.53
CA LYS A 50 -3.30 -2.49 -4.92
C LYS A 50 -3.78 -3.71 -5.70
N PRO A 51 -4.76 -3.54 -6.59
CA PRO A 51 -5.34 -4.66 -7.33
C PRO A 51 -4.47 -5.09 -8.51
N THR A 52 -3.33 -5.67 -8.20
CA THR A 52 -2.44 -6.21 -9.21
C THR A 52 -2.89 -7.61 -9.58
N ALA A 53 -2.43 -8.10 -10.74
CA ALA A 53 -2.73 -9.45 -11.15
C ALA A 53 -2.17 -10.47 -10.16
N ALA A 54 -0.98 -10.19 -9.61
CA ALA A 54 -0.37 -11.08 -8.64
C ALA A 54 -1.21 -11.16 -7.37
N ALA A 55 -1.72 -10.02 -6.88
CA ALA A 55 -2.54 -10.01 -5.69
C ALA A 55 -3.84 -10.78 -5.93
N ALA A 56 -4.46 -10.59 -7.08
CA ALA A 56 -5.69 -11.30 -7.40
C ALA A 56 -5.45 -12.80 -7.50
N ALA A 57 -4.30 -13.21 -8.04
CA ALA A 57 -3.97 -14.62 -8.16
C ALA A 57 -3.73 -15.27 -6.78
N LEU A 58 -3.09 -14.54 -5.87
CA LEU A 58 -2.81 -15.06 -4.53
C LEU A 58 -4.04 -15.00 -3.63
N MET A 59 -5.00 -14.15 -3.94
CA MET A 59 -6.22 -13.99 -3.16
C MET A 59 -7.45 -14.04 -4.06
N PRO A 60 -7.71 -15.20 -4.68
CA PRO A 60 -8.79 -15.27 -5.69
C PRO A 60 -10.18 -15.02 -5.11
N ALA A 61 -10.36 -15.18 -3.82
CA ALA A 61 -11.65 -14.94 -3.19
C ALA A 61 -11.71 -13.62 -2.44
N ALA A 62 -10.73 -12.73 -2.64
CA ALA A 62 -10.67 -11.49 -1.89
C ALA A 62 -11.83 -10.57 -2.26
N VAL A 63 -12.29 -9.83 -1.28
CA VAL A 63 -13.32 -8.81 -1.46
C VAL A 63 -12.63 -7.52 -1.90
N TYR A 64 -13.27 -6.79 -2.80
CA TYR A 64 -12.79 -5.47 -3.20
C TYR A 64 -13.48 -4.42 -2.35
N GLU A 65 -12.71 -3.50 -1.80
CA GLU A 65 -13.23 -2.41 -0.99
C GLU A 65 -12.46 -1.14 -1.29
N ALA A 66 -13.14 -0.01 -1.24
CA ALA A 66 -12.48 1.27 -1.39
C ALA A 66 -11.85 1.67 -0.05
N PRO A 67 -10.62 2.20 -0.05
CA PRO A 67 -10.00 2.65 1.19
C PRO A 67 -10.71 3.86 1.80
N TYR A 68 -11.35 4.66 0.97
CA TYR A 68 -12.18 5.77 1.44
C TYR A 68 -13.17 6.12 0.33
N GLU A 69 -14.16 6.90 0.68
CA GLU A 69 -15.22 7.24 -0.27
C GLU A 69 -14.64 7.94 -1.49
N GLY A 70 -15.01 7.47 -2.67
CA GLY A 70 -14.55 8.04 -3.92
C GLY A 70 -13.26 7.46 -4.46
N ALA A 71 -12.58 6.62 -3.67
CA ALA A 71 -11.34 5.99 -4.13
C ALA A 71 -11.64 4.73 -4.93
N LYS A 72 -10.66 4.31 -5.74
CA LYS A 72 -10.78 3.06 -6.45
C LYS A 72 -10.72 1.90 -5.48
N GLU A 73 -11.41 0.82 -5.83
CA GLU A 73 -11.43 -0.36 -4.98
C GLU A 73 -10.09 -1.07 -4.99
N MET A 74 -9.76 -1.66 -3.86
CA MET A 74 -8.53 -2.41 -3.66
C MET A 74 -8.89 -3.74 -3.03
N LEU A 75 -7.94 -4.64 -2.96
CA LEU A 75 -8.18 -5.98 -2.43
C LEU A 75 -8.01 -6.00 -0.92
N LEU A 76 -9.01 -6.49 -0.21
CA LEU A 76 -8.94 -6.62 1.25
C LEU A 76 -8.12 -7.85 1.60
N VAL A 77 -7.08 -7.66 2.42
CA VAL A 77 -6.25 -8.76 2.88
C VAL A 77 -6.79 -9.23 4.22
N GLU A 78 -7.20 -10.50 4.28
CA GLU A 78 -7.71 -11.06 5.52
C GLU A 78 -6.64 -11.77 6.33
N ARG A 79 -5.60 -12.29 5.66
CA ARG A 79 -4.54 -13.04 6.32
C ARG A 79 -3.43 -12.12 6.83
N VAL A 80 -3.82 -11.12 7.61
CA VAL A 80 -2.85 -10.11 8.07
C VAL A 80 -1.93 -10.65 9.16
N ASP A 81 -2.27 -11.79 9.75
CA ASP A 81 -1.43 -12.42 10.77
C ASP A 81 -0.49 -13.46 10.18
N ASP A 82 -0.44 -13.56 8.86
CA ASP A 82 0.43 -14.54 8.19
C ASP A 82 1.59 -13.78 7.53
N LYS A 83 2.66 -13.64 8.28
CA LYS A 83 3.82 -12.86 7.85
C LYS A 83 4.42 -13.40 6.56
N ALA A 84 4.52 -14.72 6.43
CA ALA A 84 5.09 -15.32 5.22
C ALA A 84 4.21 -15.02 4.00
N PHE A 85 2.89 -15.07 4.18
CA PHE A 85 1.99 -14.74 3.09
C PHE A 85 2.13 -13.29 2.66
N LEU A 86 2.20 -12.36 3.61
CA LEU A 86 2.34 -10.94 3.28
C LEU A 86 3.66 -10.66 2.58
N THR A 87 4.72 -11.34 2.99
CA THR A 87 6.01 -11.18 2.33
C THR A 87 5.92 -11.63 0.88
N GLU A 88 5.31 -12.78 0.65
CA GLU A 88 5.13 -13.29 -0.71
C GLU A 88 4.24 -12.36 -1.54
N LEU A 89 3.16 -11.90 -0.94
CA LEU A 89 2.19 -11.05 -1.62
C LEU A 89 2.84 -9.76 -2.12
N PHE A 90 3.52 -9.05 -1.21
CA PHE A 90 4.13 -7.78 -1.59
C PHE A 90 5.24 -7.98 -2.61
N THR A 91 6.04 -9.02 -2.44
CA THR A 91 7.12 -9.31 -3.39
C THR A 91 6.56 -9.59 -4.78
N ALA A 92 5.48 -10.37 -4.84
CA ALA A 92 4.87 -10.70 -6.13
C ALA A 92 4.22 -9.50 -6.78
N MET A 93 3.71 -8.56 -5.98
CA MET A 93 3.05 -7.37 -6.51
C MET A 93 4.01 -6.33 -7.07
N TYR A 94 5.27 -6.37 -6.65
CA TYR A 94 6.17 -5.23 -6.83
C TYR A 94 6.26 -4.75 -8.28
N ASP A 95 6.43 -5.65 -9.23
CA ASP A 95 6.63 -5.27 -10.63
C ASP A 95 5.39 -4.61 -11.23
N GLU A 96 4.23 -4.82 -10.63
CA GLU A 96 2.98 -4.27 -11.15
C GLU A 96 2.56 -2.99 -10.43
N LEU A 97 3.29 -2.59 -9.38
CA LEU A 97 2.95 -1.39 -8.66
C LEU A 97 3.31 -0.15 -9.48
N PRO A 98 2.53 0.94 -9.33
CA PRO A 98 2.85 2.15 -10.09
C PRO A 98 4.21 2.68 -9.67
N ALA A 99 5.00 3.12 -10.65
CA ALA A 99 6.31 3.66 -10.37
C ALA A 99 6.16 4.98 -9.58
N PRO A 100 7.17 5.33 -8.76
CA PRO A 100 7.11 6.61 -8.05
C PRO A 100 7.04 7.74 -9.05
N LYS A 101 6.26 8.78 -8.71
CA LYS A 101 6.17 9.95 -9.58
C LYS A 101 7.49 10.73 -9.55
N PRO A 102 7.94 11.28 -10.71
CA PRO A 102 9.11 12.16 -10.68
C PRO A 102 8.80 13.42 -9.92
N LYS A 103 9.74 13.90 -9.27
CA LYS A 103 9.54 15.11 -8.49
C LYS A 103 9.51 16.32 -9.41
N ARG A 104 8.72 16.62 -9.42
CA ARG A 104 8.78 17.30 -9.82
C ARG A 104 9.29 18.08 -10.09
N LYS A 105 9.20 18.00 -10.50
CA LYS A 105 9.57 18.05 -10.68
C LYS A 105 9.68 18.70 -10.71
N LYS A 106 9.45 18.98 -10.51
CA LYS A 106 9.36 19.19 -10.35
C LYS A 106 9.64 19.72 -10.35
N SER A 107 9.65 20.13 -10.64
CA SER A 107 9.81 20.26 -10.47
C SER A 107 10.09 20.91 -10.69
N SER A 108 10.13 21.36 -11.17
CA SER A 108 10.35 21.54 -11.19
C SER A 108 10.38 22.23 -11.45
N GLY A 109 10.22 22.66 -11.93
CA GLY A 109 10.12 22.85 -11.87
C GLY A 109 10.16 23.50 -12.27
N ARG A 110 10.09 23.74 -12.52
CA ARG A 110 9.94 24.04 -12.59
C ARG A 110 10.18 24.45 -12.96
N SER A 111 10.32 24.49 -13.35
CA SER A 111 10.36 24.54 -13.32
C SER A 111 10.37 24.99 -13.79
N GLU A 112 10.39 25.08 -14.23
CA GLU A 112 10.23 25.06 -14.26
C GLU A 112 10.25 25.27 -14.61
N ARG A 113 10.26 25.68 -15.31
CA ARG A 113 10.13 25.63 -15.29
C ARG A 113 10.40 25.84 -15.51
N LEU A 114 10.47 26.10 -15.90
CA LEU A 114 10.64 25.87 -15.80
C LEU A 114 10.81 25.90 -15.85
N ALA A 115 10.85 26.16 -16.29
CA ALA A 115 10.92 25.65 -16.16
C ALA A 115 10.83 25.78 -16.07
#